data_68b0412e486e93f01de1fa17afea459e
#
_entry.id   68b0412e486e93f01de1fa17afea459e
#
_cell.length_a   1.000
_cell.length_b   1.000
_cell.length_c   1.000
_cell.angle_alpha   90.00
_cell.angle_beta   90.00
_cell.angle_gamma   90.00
#
_symmetry.space_group_name_H-M   'P 1'
#
loop_
_entity.id
_entity.type
_entity.pdbx_description
1 polymer ?
#
loop_
_entity_poly.entity_id
_entity_poly.type
_entity_poly.pdbx_seq_one_letter_code
_entity_poly.pdbx_strand_id
1 'polypeptide(L)'
;MSRTMKKAMRVLDLFSLERPEWGVSEAAKVLGFPKSTTSELMSDLADQRLLSQSKKGKYRLGWRLFELSQTLLDTTEFRLEARRVMEELVECWRETVHLAVLDGVQAVYVEKLQPTPAVKIWISRTGARLPAHCSGVGKVLLAHSEWEHVAALFEDQGMPALTPDTITTLDVLAEELERVRERGYAYDHEETLVGLCCVAAPVHGPGGEVIAAVSISVPAYRFGPNEGNYTAAILDAARRISEDAGAKLEEYPDYEVEVHGT
;
A
#
# COMPACT_ATOMS: atom_id res chain seq x y z
N MET A 1 22.41 -12.32 -3.41
CA MET A 1 21.18 -12.87 -4.04
C MET A 1 21.53 -13.60 -5.33
N SER A 2 21.00 -14.82 -5.56
CA SER A 2 21.26 -15.59 -6.77
C SER A 2 20.84 -14.83 -8.05
N ARG A 3 21.74 -14.81 -9.06
CA ARG A 3 21.47 -14.15 -10.35
C ARG A 3 20.26 -14.75 -11.07
N THR A 4 20.05 -16.06 -10.91
CA THR A 4 18.89 -16.78 -11.46
C THR A 4 17.59 -16.35 -10.79
N MET A 5 17.57 -16.21 -9.46
CA MET A 5 16.39 -15.74 -8.73
C MET A 5 15.97 -14.34 -9.16
N LYS A 6 16.92 -13.40 -9.29
CA LYS A 6 16.63 -12.05 -9.81
C LYS A 6 15.98 -12.10 -11.20
N LYS A 7 16.47 -12.98 -12.09
CA LYS A 7 15.88 -13.14 -13.43
C LYS A 7 14.48 -13.76 -13.38
N ALA A 8 14.24 -14.74 -12.50
CA ALA A 8 12.94 -15.36 -12.34
C ALA A 8 11.89 -14.34 -11.83
N MET A 9 12.26 -13.50 -10.86
CA MET A 9 11.38 -12.41 -10.40
C MET A 9 11.02 -11.45 -11.54
N ARG A 10 12.00 -11.04 -12.37
CA ARG A 10 11.73 -10.19 -13.54
C ARG A 10 10.77 -10.83 -14.56
N VAL A 11 10.73 -12.17 -14.63
CA VAL A 11 9.73 -12.86 -15.46
C VAL A 11 8.33 -12.73 -14.85
N LEU A 12 8.19 -12.86 -13.52
CA LEU A 12 6.91 -12.68 -12.84
C LEU A 12 6.40 -11.23 -12.94
N ASP A 13 7.29 -10.23 -12.89
CA ASP A 13 6.96 -8.81 -13.01
C ASP A 13 6.41 -8.41 -14.40
N LEU A 14 6.51 -9.27 -15.41
CA LEU A 14 5.93 -9.01 -16.74
C LEU A 14 4.39 -9.07 -16.73
N PHE A 15 3.79 -9.81 -15.80
CA PHE A 15 2.35 -10.07 -15.81
C PHE A 15 1.59 -8.92 -15.17
N SER A 16 0.66 -8.34 -15.91
CA SER A 16 -0.21 -7.25 -15.44
C SER A 16 -1.66 -7.52 -15.85
N LEU A 17 -2.58 -6.66 -15.39
CA LEU A 17 -3.99 -6.72 -15.79
C LEU A 17 -4.16 -6.46 -17.30
N GLU A 18 -3.36 -5.56 -17.86
CA GLU A 18 -3.39 -5.21 -19.27
C GLU A 18 -2.77 -6.32 -20.13
N ARG A 19 -1.81 -7.06 -19.55
CA ARG A 19 -1.13 -8.14 -20.24
C ARG A 19 -0.96 -9.38 -19.38
N PRO A 20 -2.03 -10.18 -19.19
CA PRO A 20 -2.05 -11.33 -18.30
C PRO A 20 -1.38 -12.59 -18.87
N GLU A 21 -1.00 -12.60 -20.16
CA GLU A 21 -0.39 -13.72 -20.85
C GLU A 21 0.83 -13.32 -21.67
N TRP A 22 1.88 -14.15 -21.60
CA TRP A 22 3.12 -13.95 -22.35
C TRP A 22 3.60 -15.22 -23.07
N GLY A 23 4.05 -15.06 -24.32
CA GLY A 23 4.83 -16.07 -25.03
C GLY A 23 6.32 -15.90 -24.74
N VAL A 24 7.09 -16.99 -24.80
CA VAL A 24 8.55 -16.99 -24.53
C VAL A 24 9.29 -15.94 -25.36
N SER A 25 9.01 -15.85 -26.68
CA SER A 25 9.71 -14.91 -27.58
C SER A 25 9.40 -13.44 -27.26
N GLU A 26 8.17 -13.16 -26.85
CA GLU A 26 7.73 -11.81 -26.45
C GLU A 26 8.39 -11.41 -25.12
N ALA A 27 8.35 -12.30 -24.13
CA ALA A 27 8.98 -12.08 -22.83
C ALA A 27 10.50 -11.88 -22.98
N ALA A 28 11.17 -12.71 -23.76
CA ALA A 28 12.61 -12.59 -24.03
C ALA A 28 12.99 -11.22 -24.60
N LYS A 29 12.19 -10.70 -25.53
CA LYS A 29 12.41 -9.38 -26.15
C LYS A 29 12.31 -8.25 -25.12
N VAL A 30 11.28 -8.28 -24.27
CA VAL A 30 11.05 -7.22 -23.25
C VAL A 30 12.11 -7.28 -22.15
N LEU A 31 12.46 -8.48 -21.68
CA LEU A 31 13.45 -8.68 -20.63
C LEU A 31 14.90 -8.45 -21.07
N GLY A 32 15.16 -8.48 -22.39
CA GLY A 32 16.51 -8.47 -22.93
C GLY A 32 17.30 -9.75 -22.64
N PHE A 33 16.60 -10.89 -22.43
CA PHE A 33 17.23 -12.17 -22.17
C PHE A 33 17.29 -13.04 -23.43
N PRO A 34 18.27 -13.97 -23.54
CA PRO A 34 18.25 -15.00 -24.57
C PRO A 34 16.94 -15.82 -24.48
N LYS A 35 16.40 -16.19 -25.65
CA LYS A 35 15.15 -16.97 -25.72
C LYS A 35 15.24 -18.31 -24.96
N SER A 36 16.40 -18.98 -25.02
CA SER A 36 16.65 -20.23 -24.28
C SER A 36 16.54 -20.03 -22.77
N THR A 37 17.22 -18.98 -22.23
CA THR A 37 17.15 -18.64 -20.80
C THR A 37 15.72 -18.28 -20.37
N THR A 38 15.00 -17.52 -21.19
CA THR A 38 13.60 -17.17 -20.88
C THR A 38 12.70 -18.39 -20.90
N SER A 39 12.90 -19.31 -21.86
CA SER A 39 12.13 -20.56 -21.94
C SER A 39 12.36 -21.43 -20.72
N GLU A 40 13.62 -21.60 -20.31
CA GLU A 40 14.01 -22.36 -19.12
C GLU A 40 13.37 -21.75 -17.85
N LEU A 41 13.54 -20.44 -17.61
CA LEU A 41 12.95 -19.77 -16.45
C LEU A 41 11.42 -19.89 -16.41
N MET A 42 10.74 -19.71 -17.55
CA MET A 42 9.28 -19.80 -17.60
C MET A 42 8.80 -21.25 -17.40
N SER A 43 9.56 -22.25 -17.87
CA SER A 43 9.30 -23.68 -17.61
C SER A 43 9.49 -24.00 -16.14
N ASP A 44 10.62 -23.61 -15.55
CA ASP A 44 10.91 -23.85 -14.13
C ASP A 44 9.83 -23.24 -13.21
N LEU A 45 9.41 -22.01 -13.51
CA LEU A 45 8.32 -21.35 -12.79
C LEU A 45 6.98 -22.09 -12.97
N ALA A 46 6.73 -22.68 -14.14
CA ALA A 46 5.53 -23.47 -14.39
C ALA A 46 5.58 -24.82 -13.65
N ASP A 47 6.73 -25.48 -13.59
CA ASP A 47 6.95 -26.72 -12.81
C ASP A 47 6.71 -26.47 -11.31
N GLN A 48 7.06 -25.27 -10.83
CA GLN A 48 6.76 -24.82 -9.47
C GLN A 48 5.33 -24.26 -9.31
N ARG A 49 4.48 -24.32 -10.34
CA ARG A 49 3.09 -23.82 -10.36
C ARG A 49 2.95 -22.30 -10.11
N LEU A 50 4.07 -21.56 -10.17
CA LEU A 50 4.06 -20.08 -10.12
C LEU A 50 3.60 -19.49 -11.45
N LEU A 51 3.83 -20.18 -12.55
CA LEU A 51 3.20 -19.95 -13.85
C LEU A 51 2.36 -21.17 -14.24
N SER A 52 1.47 -20.97 -15.20
CA SER A 52 0.73 -22.03 -15.88
C SER A 52 0.81 -21.82 -17.40
N GLN A 53 1.04 -22.87 -18.17
CA GLN A 53 1.11 -22.80 -19.63
C GLN A 53 -0.24 -23.19 -20.24
N SER A 54 -0.73 -22.34 -21.15
CA SER A 54 -1.94 -22.61 -21.94
C SER A 54 -1.63 -23.60 -23.09
N LYS A 55 -2.68 -24.22 -23.67
CA LYS A 55 -2.57 -25.08 -24.84
C LYS A 55 -1.94 -24.40 -26.07
N LYS A 56 -1.94 -23.07 -26.10
CA LYS A 56 -1.33 -22.25 -27.16
C LYS A 56 0.14 -21.90 -26.87
N GLY A 57 0.75 -22.47 -25.83
CA GLY A 57 2.14 -22.24 -25.45
C GLY A 57 2.41 -20.87 -24.78
N LYS A 58 1.38 -20.12 -24.42
CA LYS A 58 1.50 -18.88 -23.62
C LYS A 58 1.45 -19.20 -22.12
N TYR A 59 2.18 -18.42 -21.35
CA TYR A 59 2.22 -18.50 -19.89
C TYR A 59 1.37 -17.39 -19.26
N ARG A 60 0.80 -17.69 -18.10
CA ARG A 60 0.08 -16.79 -17.19
C ARG A 60 0.45 -17.10 -15.74
N LEU A 61 0.10 -16.24 -14.81
CA LEU A 61 0.31 -16.50 -13.38
C LEU A 61 -0.40 -17.79 -12.96
N GLY A 62 0.29 -18.59 -12.15
CA GLY A 62 -0.20 -19.88 -11.63
C GLY A 62 -0.94 -19.72 -10.30
N TRP A 63 -1.83 -20.68 -10.01
CA TRP A 63 -2.67 -20.65 -8.81
C TRP A 63 -1.89 -20.76 -7.49
N ARG A 64 -0.65 -21.24 -7.51
CA ARG A 64 0.18 -21.26 -6.30
C ARG A 64 0.43 -19.88 -5.72
N LEU A 65 0.48 -18.82 -6.55
CA LEU A 65 0.59 -17.44 -6.07
C LEU A 65 -0.64 -17.05 -5.23
N PHE A 66 -1.83 -17.52 -5.64
CA PHE A 66 -3.05 -17.29 -4.85
C PHE A 66 -3.00 -18.06 -3.52
N GLU A 67 -2.56 -19.36 -3.52
CA GLU A 67 -2.38 -20.14 -2.29
C GLU A 67 -1.45 -19.43 -1.30
N LEU A 68 -0.29 -18.94 -1.79
CA LEU A 68 0.68 -18.22 -0.98
C LEU A 68 0.12 -16.89 -0.46
N SER A 69 -0.62 -16.17 -1.30
CA SER A 69 -1.24 -14.90 -0.88
C SER A 69 -2.31 -15.11 0.18
N GLN A 70 -3.11 -16.20 0.10
CA GLN A 70 -4.08 -16.52 1.14
C GLN A 70 -3.38 -16.85 2.46
N THR A 71 -2.33 -17.66 2.44
CA THR A 71 -1.53 -17.94 3.64
C THR A 71 -1.01 -16.64 4.29
N LEU A 72 -0.49 -15.71 3.49
CA LEU A 72 -0.03 -14.41 3.99
C LEU A 72 -1.18 -13.62 4.63
N LEU A 73 -2.33 -13.56 3.97
CA LEU A 73 -3.49 -12.81 4.46
C LEU A 73 -4.10 -13.44 5.70
N ASP A 74 -4.15 -14.78 5.79
CA ASP A 74 -4.70 -15.52 6.93
C ASP A 74 -3.80 -15.42 8.17
N THR A 75 -2.48 -15.19 7.98
CA THR A 75 -1.53 -14.94 9.07
C THR A 75 -1.44 -13.45 9.45
N THR A 76 -2.20 -12.59 8.79
CA THR A 76 -2.29 -11.16 9.10
C THR A 76 -3.58 -10.89 9.90
N GLU A 77 -3.56 -11.28 11.18
CA GLU A 77 -4.74 -11.31 12.06
C GLU A 77 -5.46 -9.96 12.12
N PHE A 78 -4.73 -8.85 12.32
CA PHE A 78 -5.31 -7.50 12.42
C PHE A 78 -6.13 -7.06 11.18
N ARG A 79 -5.95 -7.70 10.02
CA ARG A 79 -6.68 -7.37 8.79
C ARG A 79 -8.18 -7.70 8.91
N LEU A 80 -8.52 -8.84 9.53
CA LEU A 80 -9.93 -9.24 9.72
C LEU A 80 -10.64 -8.33 10.72
N GLU A 81 -9.94 -7.95 11.78
CA GLU A 81 -10.41 -7.04 12.82
C GLU A 81 -10.62 -5.64 12.25
N ALA A 82 -9.63 -5.12 11.51
CA ALA A 82 -9.72 -3.84 10.83
C ALA A 82 -10.91 -3.76 9.86
N ARG A 83 -11.25 -4.85 9.19
CA ARG A 83 -12.30 -4.88 8.18
C ARG A 83 -13.66 -4.43 8.72
N ARG A 84 -14.03 -4.84 9.94
CA ARG A 84 -15.30 -4.44 10.58
C ARG A 84 -15.36 -2.92 10.78
N VAL A 85 -14.30 -2.33 11.31
CA VAL A 85 -14.22 -0.88 11.53
C VAL A 85 -14.21 -0.13 10.21
N MET A 86 -13.51 -0.65 9.19
CA MET A 86 -13.48 -0.06 7.85
C MET A 86 -14.86 -0.10 7.16
N GLU A 87 -15.66 -1.16 7.37
CA GLU A 87 -17.04 -1.26 6.85
C GLU A 87 -17.92 -0.14 7.45
N GLU A 88 -17.83 0.10 8.76
CA GLU A 88 -18.53 1.20 9.43
C GLU A 88 -18.13 2.58 8.88
N LEU A 89 -16.83 2.81 8.63
CA LEU A 89 -16.36 4.05 8.00
C LEU A 89 -16.96 4.25 6.60
N VAL A 90 -16.95 3.19 5.77
CA VAL A 90 -17.52 3.26 4.41
C VAL A 90 -19.02 3.53 4.46
N GLU A 91 -19.76 2.92 5.40
CA GLU A 91 -21.20 3.15 5.57
C GLU A 91 -21.50 4.59 6.00
N CYS A 92 -20.72 5.13 6.94
CA CYS A 92 -20.89 6.47 7.48
C CYS A 92 -20.51 7.57 6.47
N TRP A 93 -19.29 7.46 5.91
CA TRP A 93 -18.71 8.53 5.12
C TRP A 93 -18.92 8.38 3.61
N ARG A 94 -19.25 7.18 3.12
CA ARG A 94 -19.44 6.84 1.69
C ARG A 94 -18.20 7.11 0.85
N GLU A 95 -17.03 7.00 1.47
CA GLU A 95 -15.71 7.19 0.87
C GLU A 95 -14.92 5.88 0.85
N THR A 96 -13.80 5.87 0.13
CA THR A 96 -12.93 4.69 0.05
C THR A 96 -12.01 4.62 1.28
N VAL A 97 -11.96 3.46 1.91
CA VAL A 97 -11.09 3.19 3.08
C VAL A 97 -10.05 2.14 2.70
N HIS A 98 -8.81 2.38 3.09
CA HIS A 98 -7.69 1.47 2.84
C HIS A 98 -6.99 1.09 4.13
N LEU A 99 -6.42 -0.12 4.16
CA LEU A 99 -5.45 -0.57 5.15
C LEU A 99 -4.17 -0.94 4.42
N ALA A 100 -3.03 -0.45 4.88
CA ALA A 100 -1.74 -0.66 4.23
C ALA A 100 -0.65 -1.02 5.23
N VAL A 101 0.35 -1.75 4.75
CA VAL A 101 1.59 -2.07 5.45
C VAL A 101 2.79 -1.52 4.67
N LEU A 102 3.93 -1.37 5.34
CA LEU A 102 5.17 -0.92 4.69
C LEU A 102 5.98 -2.13 4.18
N ASP A 103 6.46 -2.03 2.95
CA ASP A 103 7.44 -2.96 2.39
C ASP A 103 8.53 -2.15 1.65
N GLY A 104 9.68 -1.98 2.30
CA GLY A 104 10.72 -1.05 1.90
C GLY A 104 10.21 0.39 1.91
N VAL A 105 10.23 1.06 0.74
CA VAL A 105 9.72 2.43 0.56
C VAL A 105 8.35 2.48 -0.14
N GLN A 106 7.62 1.36 -0.09
CA GLN A 106 6.31 1.22 -0.72
C GLN A 106 5.23 0.91 0.33
N ALA A 107 4.12 1.60 0.27
CA ALA A 107 2.89 1.20 0.96
C ALA A 107 2.17 0.13 0.15
N VAL A 108 1.90 -1.03 0.75
CA VAL A 108 1.18 -2.16 0.15
C VAL A 108 -0.22 -2.20 0.73
N TYR A 109 -1.23 -2.08 -0.12
CA TYR A 109 -2.62 -2.15 0.31
C TYR A 109 -3.04 -3.59 0.59
N VAL A 110 -3.29 -3.92 1.85
CA VAL A 110 -3.71 -5.26 2.30
C VAL A 110 -5.23 -5.40 2.36
N GLU A 111 -5.96 -4.29 2.49
CA GLU A 111 -7.42 -4.26 2.40
C GLU A 111 -7.89 -2.95 1.76
N LYS A 112 -9.01 -3.01 1.03
CA LYS A 112 -9.69 -1.86 0.45
C LYS A 112 -11.19 -2.07 0.49
N LEU A 113 -11.90 -1.14 1.08
CA LEU A 113 -13.36 -1.07 1.05
C LEU A 113 -13.81 0.22 0.39
N GLN A 114 -14.88 0.15 -0.38
CA GLN A 114 -15.42 1.30 -1.10
C GLN A 114 -16.94 1.23 -1.20
N PRO A 115 -17.65 2.37 -1.23
CA PRO A 115 -19.10 2.38 -1.42
C PRO A 115 -19.45 1.84 -2.79
N THR A 116 -20.68 1.31 -2.94
CA THR A 116 -21.18 0.80 -4.22
C THR A 116 -22.24 1.77 -4.79
N PRO A 117 -22.19 2.16 -6.05
CA PRO A 117 -21.10 1.99 -7.01
C PRO A 117 -20.01 3.06 -6.82
N ALA A 118 -18.77 2.67 -6.84
CA ALA A 118 -17.65 3.60 -6.79
C ALA A 118 -16.94 3.70 -8.14
N VAL A 119 -16.30 4.84 -8.38
CA VAL A 119 -15.35 4.97 -9.50
C VAL A 119 -14.21 3.99 -9.23
N LYS A 120 -13.93 3.10 -10.20
CA LYS A 120 -12.85 2.13 -10.07
C LYS A 120 -11.49 2.84 -10.15
N ILE A 121 -10.95 3.20 -9.00
CA ILE A 121 -9.58 3.71 -8.90
C ILE A 121 -8.65 2.49 -8.85
N TRP A 122 -8.05 2.15 -9.96
CA TRP A 122 -7.18 0.98 -10.11
C TRP A 122 -5.88 1.10 -9.33
N ILE A 123 -5.42 2.33 -9.07
CA ILE A 123 -4.13 2.63 -8.45
C ILE A 123 -4.03 2.10 -7.01
N SER A 124 -5.16 1.92 -6.31
CA SER A 124 -5.21 1.53 -4.89
C SER A 124 -5.98 0.22 -4.63
N ARG A 125 -5.94 -0.74 -5.56
CA ARG A 125 -6.53 -2.08 -5.32
C ARG A 125 -5.75 -2.85 -4.25
N THR A 126 -6.38 -3.82 -3.58
CA THR A 126 -5.67 -4.76 -2.70
C THR A 126 -4.52 -5.44 -3.45
N GLY A 127 -3.33 -5.48 -2.84
CA GLY A 127 -2.07 -5.90 -3.45
C GLY A 127 -1.39 -4.83 -4.31
N ALA A 128 -1.98 -3.65 -4.50
CA ALA A 128 -1.30 -2.54 -5.15
C ALA A 128 -0.24 -1.92 -4.22
N ARG A 129 0.77 -1.33 -4.84
CA ARG A 129 1.89 -0.66 -4.18
C ARG A 129 1.92 0.80 -4.62
N LEU A 130 2.06 1.69 -3.67
CA LEU A 130 2.29 3.11 -3.93
C LEU A 130 3.57 3.58 -3.24
N PRO A 131 4.29 4.55 -3.80
CA PRO A 131 5.44 5.14 -3.11
C PRO A 131 5.00 5.70 -1.77
N ALA A 132 5.71 5.34 -0.69
CA ALA A 132 5.30 5.70 0.66
C ALA A 132 5.47 7.20 0.94
N HIS A 133 6.43 7.87 0.28
CA HIS A 133 6.72 9.29 0.50
C HIS A 133 5.57 10.25 0.11
N CYS A 134 4.65 9.82 -0.76
CA CYS A 134 3.58 10.68 -1.27
C CYS A 134 2.17 10.22 -0.88
N SER A 135 2.01 9.10 -0.17
CA SER A 135 0.69 8.63 0.27
C SER A 135 0.50 8.82 1.76
N GLY A 136 -0.73 9.15 2.20
CA GLY A 136 -1.02 9.34 3.63
C GLY A 136 -0.63 8.11 4.46
N VAL A 137 -1.06 6.89 4.06
CA VAL A 137 -0.66 5.64 4.74
C VAL A 137 0.85 5.43 4.72
N GLY A 138 1.52 5.76 3.62
CA GLY A 138 2.96 5.63 3.48
C GLY A 138 3.71 6.57 4.43
N LYS A 139 3.33 7.83 4.52
CA LYS A 139 3.96 8.81 5.43
C LYS A 139 3.75 8.41 6.89
N VAL A 140 2.57 7.90 7.28
CA VAL A 140 2.35 7.33 8.62
C VAL A 140 3.32 6.19 8.90
N LEU A 141 3.45 5.23 8.00
CA LEU A 141 4.32 4.06 8.19
C LEU A 141 5.81 4.44 8.23
N LEU A 142 6.23 5.37 7.35
CA LEU A 142 7.61 5.89 7.34
C LEU A 142 7.94 6.68 8.61
N ALA A 143 6.99 7.44 9.15
CA ALA A 143 7.17 8.22 10.37
C ALA A 143 7.51 7.34 11.59
N HIS A 144 7.08 6.08 11.59
CA HIS A 144 7.34 5.11 12.66
C HIS A 144 8.41 4.06 12.28
N SER A 145 9.22 4.36 11.26
CA SER A 145 10.34 3.52 10.82
C SER A 145 11.67 4.19 11.18
N GLU A 146 12.74 3.39 11.22
CA GLU A 146 14.12 3.88 11.43
C GLU A 146 14.53 4.81 10.27
N TRP A 147 14.74 6.10 10.54
CA TRP A 147 14.98 7.13 9.52
C TRP A 147 16.21 6.83 8.65
N GLU A 148 17.33 6.42 9.27
CA GLU A 148 18.55 6.11 8.54
C GLU A 148 18.34 5.00 7.51
N HIS A 149 17.53 3.99 7.86
CA HIS A 149 17.17 2.91 6.95
C HIS A 149 16.27 3.41 5.80
N VAL A 150 15.26 4.22 6.12
CA VAL A 150 14.34 4.82 5.15
C VAL A 150 15.09 5.73 4.16
N ALA A 151 15.96 6.60 4.66
CA ALA A 151 16.75 7.52 3.85
C ALA A 151 17.65 6.77 2.85
N ALA A 152 18.39 5.75 3.33
CA ALA A 152 19.24 4.93 2.47
C ALA A 152 18.45 4.20 1.36
N LEU A 153 17.24 3.75 1.64
CA LEU A 153 16.39 3.12 0.62
C LEU A 153 15.91 4.14 -0.43
N PHE A 154 15.57 5.35 -0.04
CA PHE A 154 15.19 6.40 -0.98
C PHE A 154 16.37 6.92 -1.80
N GLU A 155 17.57 6.96 -1.25
CA GLU A 155 18.79 7.27 -2.02
C GLU A 155 19.03 6.25 -3.15
N ASP A 156 18.73 4.97 -2.93
CA ASP A 156 18.87 3.90 -3.93
C ASP A 156 17.70 3.90 -4.94
N GLN A 157 16.46 4.10 -4.51
CA GLN A 157 15.25 3.92 -5.32
C GLN A 157 14.68 5.22 -5.88
N GLY A 158 15.03 6.37 -5.28
CA GLY A 158 14.52 7.69 -5.63
C GLY A 158 13.12 7.97 -5.08
N MET A 159 12.69 9.21 -5.27
CA MET A 159 11.38 9.74 -4.87
C MET A 159 10.68 10.35 -6.10
N PRO A 160 10.01 9.53 -6.93
CA PRO A 160 9.39 10.03 -8.16
C PRO A 160 8.23 10.98 -7.86
N ALA A 161 8.15 12.10 -8.58
CA ALA A 161 7.00 12.97 -8.57
C ALA A 161 5.83 12.33 -9.33
N LEU A 162 4.70 12.16 -8.69
CA LEU A 162 3.46 11.69 -9.31
C LEU A 162 2.55 12.86 -9.69
N THR A 163 2.63 13.95 -8.92
CA THR A 163 1.93 15.22 -9.14
C THR A 163 2.89 16.38 -8.84
N PRO A 164 2.50 17.62 -9.11
CA PRO A 164 3.29 18.80 -8.70
C PRO A 164 3.46 18.93 -7.18
N ASP A 165 2.53 18.36 -6.39
CA ASP A 165 2.51 18.49 -4.93
C ASP A 165 3.27 17.35 -4.22
N THR A 166 3.76 16.34 -4.98
CA THR A 166 4.53 15.23 -4.44
C THR A 166 5.82 15.69 -3.75
N ILE A 167 6.06 15.26 -2.53
CA ILE A 167 7.35 15.43 -1.82
C ILE A 167 8.42 14.63 -2.57
N THR A 168 9.53 15.29 -2.96
CA THR A 168 10.58 14.67 -3.79
C THR A 168 11.98 14.77 -3.21
N THR A 169 12.14 15.32 -1.99
CA THR A 169 13.43 15.46 -1.31
C THR A 169 13.38 14.87 0.08
N LEU A 170 14.51 14.32 0.54
CA LEU A 170 14.62 13.69 1.86
C LEU A 170 14.41 14.69 2.99
N ASP A 171 14.93 15.92 2.85
CA ASP A 171 14.82 16.96 3.89
C ASP A 171 13.36 17.32 4.14
N VAL A 172 12.59 17.59 3.08
CA VAL A 172 11.15 17.90 3.19
C VAL A 172 10.37 16.70 3.72
N LEU A 173 10.74 15.48 3.30
CA LEU A 173 10.11 14.28 3.83
C LEU A 173 10.39 14.12 5.33
N ALA A 174 11.64 14.29 5.77
CA ALA A 174 12.01 14.20 7.19
C ALA A 174 11.19 15.15 8.06
N GLU A 175 11.06 16.42 7.64
CA GLU A 175 10.24 17.41 8.33
C GLU A 175 8.75 17.01 8.38
N GLU A 176 8.21 16.46 7.29
CA GLU A 176 6.82 16.00 7.27
C GLU A 176 6.63 14.78 8.18
N LEU A 177 7.56 13.83 8.19
CA LEU A 177 7.48 12.64 9.04
C LEU A 177 7.55 13.01 10.54
N GLU A 178 8.32 14.06 10.91
CA GLU A 178 8.33 14.58 12.28
C GLU A 178 6.95 15.12 12.66
N ARG A 179 6.36 15.98 11.81
CA ARG A 179 5.00 16.49 12.02
C ARG A 179 3.97 15.36 12.12
N VAL A 180 4.13 14.28 11.33
CA VAL A 180 3.24 13.11 11.39
C VAL A 180 3.36 12.40 12.75
N ARG A 181 4.58 12.25 13.30
CA ARG A 181 4.78 11.67 14.64
C ARG A 181 4.12 12.50 15.73
N GLU A 182 4.27 13.83 15.67
CA GLU A 182 3.73 14.75 16.66
C GLU A 182 2.19 14.78 16.65
N ARG A 183 1.56 14.85 15.48
CA ARG A 183 0.10 14.98 15.35
C ARG A 183 -0.64 13.64 15.28
N GLY A 184 0.07 12.52 15.00
CA GLY A 184 -0.49 11.16 14.94
C GLY A 184 -1.23 10.80 13.65
N TYR A 185 -1.17 11.63 12.61
CA TYR A 185 -1.80 11.34 11.33
C TYR A 185 -1.04 12.01 10.17
N ALA A 186 -1.27 11.54 8.96
CA ALA A 186 -0.71 12.14 7.75
C ALA A 186 -1.81 12.46 6.73
N TYR A 187 -1.66 13.57 6.04
CA TYR A 187 -2.43 13.89 4.85
C TYR A 187 -1.70 13.47 3.58
N ASP A 188 -2.45 13.20 2.53
CA ASP A 188 -2.03 13.24 1.13
C ASP A 188 -2.92 14.30 0.47
N HIS A 189 -2.39 15.49 0.26
CA HIS A 189 -3.07 16.59 -0.41
C HIS A 189 -2.71 16.57 -1.90
N GLU A 190 -3.37 15.71 -2.66
CA GLU A 190 -3.16 15.53 -4.10
C GLU A 190 -1.71 15.12 -4.48
N GLU A 191 -0.93 14.58 -3.53
CA GLU A 191 0.45 14.16 -3.76
C GLU A 191 0.55 12.89 -4.62
N THR A 192 -0.41 11.96 -4.46
CA THR A 192 -0.49 10.71 -5.22
C THR A 192 -1.26 10.88 -6.52
N LEU A 193 -2.36 11.61 -6.49
CA LEU A 193 -3.25 11.80 -7.63
C LEU A 193 -3.97 13.14 -7.51
N VAL A 194 -3.87 13.98 -8.56
CA VAL A 194 -4.60 15.25 -8.65
C VAL A 194 -6.11 15.01 -8.51
N GLY A 195 -6.78 15.79 -7.68
CA GLY A 195 -8.21 15.67 -7.38
C GLY A 195 -8.56 14.67 -6.27
N LEU A 196 -7.57 14.03 -5.63
CA LEU A 196 -7.77 13.08 -4.54
C LEU A 196 -6.95 13.48 -3.32
N CYS A 197 -7.60 13.59 -2.16
CA CYS A 197 -6.94 13.78 -0.88
C CYS A 197 -7.19 12.57 0.03
N CYS A 198 -6.26 12.31 0.95
CA CYS A 198 -6.39 11.26 1.94
C CYS A 198 -5.96 11.76 3.32
N VAL A 199 -6.55 11.19 4.36
CA VAL A 199 -6.01 11.24 5.72
C VAL A 199 -5.81 9.82 6.23
N ALA A 200 -4.68 9.59 6.91
CA ALA A 200 -4.28 8.28 7.42
C ALA A 200 -3.80 8.36 8.86
N ALA A 201 -4.02 7.30 9.63
CA ALA A 201 -3.57 7.17 11.01
C ALA A 201 -2.91 5.79 11.26
N PRO A 202 -2.00 5.68 12.26
CA PRO A 202 -1.30 4.46 12.57
C PRO A 202 -2.19 3.44 13.27
N VAL A 203 -2.02 2.18 12.92
CA VAL A 203 -2.57 1.03 13.65
C VAL A 203 -1.43 0.39 14.43
N HIS A 204 -1.59 0.32 15.74
CA HIS A 204 -0.60 -0.22 16.66
C HIS A 204 -0.87 -1.70 16.95
N GLY A 205 0.20 -2.47 17.13
CA GLY A 205 0.17 -3.86 17.59
C GLY A 205 0.26 -3.99 19.10
N PRO A 206 0.30 -5.24 19.63
CA PRO A 206 0.29 -5.53 21.06
C PRO A 206 1.50 -4.97 21.83
N GLY A 207 2.62 -4.69 21.16
CA GLY A 207 3.83 -4.11 21.74
C GLY A 207 3.95 -2.60 21.57
N GLY A 208 2.90 -1.92 21.05
CA GLY A 208 2.92 -0.48 20.77
C GLY A 208 3.57 -0.09 19.45
N GLU A 209 4.13 -1.05 18.71
CA GLU A 209 4.70 -0.83 17.38
C GLU A 209 3.61 -0.53 16.34
N VAL A 210 3.92 0.30 15.34
CA VAL A 210 3.00 0.53 14.21
C VAL A 210 3.10 -0.63 13.22
N ILE A 211 2.03 -1.41 13.12
CA ILE A 211 1.94 -2.61 12.27
C ILE A 211 1.27 -2.34 10.93
N ALA A 212 0.44 -1.30 10.86
CA ALA A 212 -0.29 -0.91 9.65
C ALA A 212 -0.67 0.58 9.71
N ALA A 213 -1.24 1.09 8.62
CA ALA A 213 -1.92 2.39 8.60
C ALA A 213 -3.29 2.25 7.93
N VAL A 214 -4.30 2.89 8.48
CA VAL A 214 -5.65 2.99 7.92
C VAL A 214 -5.87 4.39 7.35
N SER A 215 -6.56 4.52 6.22
CA SER A 215 -6.85 5.81 5.60
C SER A 215 -8.24 5.90 4.99
N ILE A 216 -8.75 7.13 4.92
CA ILE A 216 -9.91 7.49 4.11
C ILE A 216 -9.46 8.34 2.94
N SER A 217 -9.92 8.01 1.73
CA SER A 217 -9.58 8.70 0.48
C SER A 217 -10.81 9.36 -0.10
N VAL A 218 -10.71 10.66 -0.33
CA VAL A 218 -11.85 11.55 -0.63
C VAL A 218 -11.50 12.45 -1.81
N PRO A 219 -12.41 12.70 -2.76
CA PRO A 219 -12.21 13.72 -3.77
C PRO A 219 -11.89 15.08 -3.13
N ALA A 220 -10.88 15.79 -3.65
CA ALA A 220 -10.34 17.02 -3.05
C ALA A 220 -11.41 18.08 -2.75
N TYR A 221 -12.41 18.24 -3.65
CA TYR A 221 -13.50 19.20 -3.47
C TYR A 221 -14.43 18.89 -2.28
N ARG A 222 -14.47 17.63 -1.79
CA ARG A 222 -15.23 17.24 -0.58
C ARG A 222 -14.34 17.21 0.66
N PHE A 223 -13.03 17.00 0.47
CA PHE A 223 -12.09 16.83 1.55
C PHE A 223 -11.92 18.13 2.35
N GLY A 224 -11.53 19.23 1.70
CA GLY A 224 -11.21 20.50 2.38
C GLY A 224 -12.27 20.99 3.37
N PRO A 225 -13.56 21.09 2.99
CA PRO A 225 -14.60 21.52 3.92
C PRO A 225 -14.85 20.60 5.12
N ASN A 226 -14.38 19.34 5.07
CA ASN A 226 -14.63 18.31 6.07
C ASN A 226 -13.34 17.66 6.61
N GLU A 227 -12.19 18.27 6.39
CA GLU A 227 -10.88 17.72 6.74
C GLU A 227 -10.80 17.30 8.21
N GLY A 228 -11.18 18.16 9.14
CA GLY A 228 -11.20 17.84 10.58
C GLY A 228 -12.12 16.67 10.94
N ASN A 229 -13.29 16.56 10.28
CA ASN A 229 -14.21 15.46 10.52
C ASN A 229 -13.64 14.12 10.03
N TYR A 230 -13.00 14.09 8.86
CA TYR A 230 -12.31 12.90 8.35
C TYR A 230 -11.13 12.53 9.23
N THR A 231 -10.38 13.51 9.73
CA THR A 231 -9.26 13.28 10.64
C THR A 231 -9.73 12.67 11.95
N ALA A 232 -10.77 13.21 12.58
CA ALA A 232 -11.34 12.64 13.79
C ALA A 232 -11.83 11.20 13.57
N ALA A 233 -12.53 10.96 12.46
CA ALA A 233 -13.04 9.63 12.12
C ALA A 233 -11.93 8.59 11.91
N ILE A 234 -10.82 8.98 11.24
CA ILE A 234 -9.72 8.04 10.97
C ILE A 234 -8.89 7.76 12.22
N LEU A 235 -8.71 8.74 13.11
CA LEU A 235 -8.05 8.54 14.40
C LEU A 235 -8.86 7.59 15.30
N ASP A 236 -10.20 7.78 15.41
CA ASP A 236 -11.05 6.85 16.14
C ASP A 236 -11.00 5.42 15.57
N ALA A 237 -11.06 5.32 14.25
CA ALA A 237 -10.97 4.02 13.58
C ALA A 237 -9.62 3.33 13.82
N ALA A 238 -8.52 4.07 13.71
CA ALA A 238 -7.17 3.55 13.95
C ALA A 238 -7.01 3.06 15.39
N ARG A 239 -7.53 3.82 16.38
CA ARG A 239 -7.56 3.42 17.80
C ARG A 239 -8.34 2.11 17.98
N ARG A 240 -9.55 2.01 17.45
CA ARG A 240 -10.40 0.81 17.56
C ARG A 240 -9.76 -0.41 16.89
N ILE A 241 -9.15 -0.24 15.72
CA ILE A 241 -8.43 -1.33 15.05
C ILE A 241 -7.23 -1.77 15.90
N SER A 242 -6.51 -0.82 16.50
CA SER A 242 -5.36 -1.11 17.37
C SER A 242 -5.80 -1.88 18.63
N GLU A 243 -6.92 -1.51 19.24
CA GLU A 243 -7.52 -2.24 20.38
C GLU A 243 -7.87 -3.69 19.98
N ASP A 244 -8.56 -3.86 18.87
CA ASP A 244 -8.94 -5.17 18.33
C ASP A 244 -7.68 -6.01 17.98
N ALA A 245 -6.58 -5.35 17.55
CA ALA A 245 -5.27 -5.98 17.30
C ALA A 245 -4.45 -6.24 18.57
N GLY A 246 -4.97 -5.91 19.75
CA GLY A 246 -4.36 -6.21 21.05
C GLY A 246 -3.43 -5.12 21.60
N ALA A 247 -3.43 -3.91 21.04
CA ALA A 247 -2.71 -2.78 21.60
C ALA A 247 -3.32 -2.36 22.96
N LYS A 248 -2.46 -1.99 23.91
CA LYS A 248 -2.92 -1.47 25.21
C LYS A 248 -3.27 0.01 25.06
N LEU A 249 -4.50 0.39 25.41
CA LEU A 249 -5.00 1.76 25.35
C LEU A 249 -4.17 2.78 26.14
N GLU A 250 -3.58 2.36 27.25
CA GLU A 250 -2.72 3.20 28.08
C GLU A 250 -1.44 3.66 27.37
N GLU A 251 -1.05 2.95 26.30
CA GLU A 251 0.09 3.25 25.46
C GLU A 251 -0.29 3.96 24.14
N TYR A 252 -1.61 4.16 23.91
CA TYR A 252 -2.08 4.83 22.70
C TYR A 252 -2.02 6.35 22.91
N PRO A 253 -1.31 7.09 22.04
CA PRO A 253 -1.18 8.52 22.18
C PRO A 253 -2.53 9.24 22.05
N ASP A 254 -2.81 10.19 22.95
CA ASP A 254 -3.95 11.10 22.80
C ASP A 254 -3.62 12.12 21.71
N TYR A 255 -4.11 11.90 20.50
CA TYR A 255 -3.98 12.84 19.41
C TYR A 255 -5.12 13.86 19.43
N GLU A 256 -4.78 15.13 19.67
CA GLU A 256 -5.74 16.23 19.58
C GLU A 256 -6.04 16.56 18.11
N VAL A 257 -7.32 16.56 17.74
CA VAL A 257 -7.77 17.04 16.45
C VAL A 257 -7.99 18.54 16.52
N GLU A 258 -7.18 19.33 15.86
CA GLU A 258 -7.49 20.75 15.64
C GLU A 258 -8.73 20.83 14.71
N VAL A 259 -9.90 20.93 15.28
CA VAL A 259 -11.12 21.23 14.55
C VAL A 259 -11.07 22.73 14.22
N HIS A 260 -10.62 23.07 13.04
CA HIS A 260 -10.75 24.44 12.54
C HIS A 260 -12.25 24.71 12.42
N GLY A 261 -12.75 25.52 13.36
CA GLY A 261 -14.16 25.89 13.47
C GLY A 261 -14.68 26.55 12.19
N THR A 262 -15.93 26.20 11.91
CA THR A 262 -16.85 26.69 10.87
C THR A 262 -16.74 28.19 10.56
#